data_7d408997cf1ae39fdf8a674ca582a750
#
_entry.id   7d408997cf1ae39fdf8a674ca582a750
#
_cell.length_a   1.000
_cell.length_b   1.000
_cell.length_c   1.000
_cell.angle_alpha   90.00
_cell.angle_beta   90.00
_cell.angle_gamma   90.00
#
_symmetry.space_group_name_H-M   'P 1'
#
loop_
_entity.id
_entity.type
_entity.pdbx_description
1 polymer ?
#
loop_
_entity_poly.entity_id
_entity_poly.type
_entity_poly.pdbx_seq_one_letter_code
_entity_poly.pdbx_strand_id
1 'polypeptide(L)'
;MSDPKLGAIHYNWPGYDLEGFARRASEIGYKFCEVRASDIWVDDSVDGANRAEEVREILDGYGMKISAVEIGNDFLQADPSDLKMQIDRYCERCKVIPLTGCDIARSDGGWNRNDQVPKDQWDSMMLDAFKRCADVLEETGTRIALDNHGVTTNDGDWQLSLIERVGSNRLGVNLDTMNYRWFGHELSSIDRFYQILAPHVFHVHMKDGAGSRENYKGAELGAGEINLKNVVSLLKDVGYYGAWTAEYEGPEAEKGVGYEKC
;
A
#
# COMPACT_ATOMS: atom_id res chain seq x y z
N MET A 1 -1.68 -26.91 -4.48
CA MET A 1 -1.36 -25.50 -4.22
C MET A 1 -2.65 -24.73 -4.52
N SER A 2 -3.09 -23.84 -3.63
CA SER A 2 -4.21 -22.93 -3.94
C SER A 2 -3.80 -21.99 -5.07
N ASP A 3 -4.79 -21.55 -5.88
CA ASP A 3 -4.55 -20.56 -6.92
C ASP A 3 -3.98 -19.26 -6.33
N PRO A 4 -3.07 -18.58 -7.05
CA PRO A 4 -2.53 -17.31 -6.57
C PRO A 4 -3.64 -16.27 -6.42
N LYS A 5 -3.58 -15.49 -5.35
CA LYS A 5 -4.54 -14.42 -5.08
C LYS A 5 -4.15 -13.19 -5.90
N LEU A 6 -4.58 -13.13 -7.16
CA LEU A 6 -4.28 -12.00 -8.05
C LEU A 6 -5.18 -10.82 -7.74
N GLY A 7 -4.59 -9.65 -7.57
CA GLY A 7 -5.26 -8.39 -7.25
C GLY A 7 -4.86 -7.25 -8.16
N ALA A 8 -5.66 -6.18 -8.15
CA ALA A 8 -5.36 -4.91 -8.80
C ALA A 8 -5.64 -3.74 -7.85
N ILE A 9 -4.93 -2.65 -8.03
CA ILE A 9 -5.12 -1.43 -7.24
C ILE A 9 -6.13 -0.49 -7.94
N HIS A 10 -7.16 -0.03 -7.21
CA HIS A 10 -8.15 0.91 -7.78
C HIS A 10 -7.56 2.30 -8.01
N TYR A 11 -6.55 2.69 -7.24
CA TYR A 11 -5.95 4.02 -7.31
C TYR A 11 -5.52 4.42 -8.74
N ASN A 12 -4.96 3.49 -9.51
CA ASN A 12 -4.45 3.76 -10.86
C ASN A 12 -5.53 3.72 -11.96
N TRP A 13 -6.81 3.62 -11.58
CA TRP A 13 -7.94 3.65 -12.51
C TRP A 13 -8.87 4.85 -12.24
N PRO A 14 -8.36 6.09 -12.30
CA PRO A 14 -9.11 7.27 -11.85
C PRO A 14 -10.37 7.55 -12.69
N GLY A 15 -10.48 6.99 -13.89
CA GLY A 15 -11.66 7.08 -14.75
C GLY A 15 -12.80 6.13 -14.39
N TYR A 16 -12.60 5.25 -13.41
CA TYR A 16 -13.60 4.28 -12.97
C TYR A 16 -14.07 4.60 -11.55
N ASP A 17 -15.38 4.56 -11.36
CA ASP A 17 -15.93 4.38 -10.02
C ASP A 17 -15.69 2.94 -9.54
N LEU A 18 -15.99 2.68 -8.26
CA LEU A 18 -15.71 1.38 -7.65
C LEU A 18 -16.38 0.23 -8.40
N GLU A 19 -17.63 0.40 -8.83
CA GLU A 19 -18.39 -0.64 -9.53
C GLU A 19 -17.85 -0.90 -10.95
N GLY A 20 -17.52 0.16 -11.68
CA GLY A 20 -16.89 0.07 -13.00
C GLY A 20 -15.51 -0.60 -12.93
N PHE A 21 -14.71 -0.27 -11.92
CA PHE A 21 -13.44 -0.93 -11.63
C PHE A 21 -13.64 -2.42 -11.31
N ALA A 22 -14.54 -2.74 -10.37
CA ALA A 22 -14.80 -4.13 -9.95
C ALA A 22 -15.21 -5.00 -11.12
N ARG A 23 -16.15 -4.52 -11.95
CA ARG A 23 -16.58 -5.20 -13.17
C ARG A 23 -15.42 -5.47 -14.10
N ARG A 24 -14.65 -4.44 -14.47
CA ARG A 24 -13.55 -4.57 -15.43
C ARG A 24 -12.42 -5.45 -14.89
N ALA A 25 -12.02 -5.26 -13.64
CA ALA A 25 -11.00 -6.08 -13.01
C ALA A 25 -11.40 -7.57 -12.93
N SER A 26 -12.66 -7.85 -12.59
CA SER A 26 -13.17 -9.23 -12.55
C SER A 26 -13.22 -9.89 -13.94
N GLU A 27 -13.56 -9.12 -15.00
CA GLU A 27 -13.51 -9.59 -16.39
C GLU A 27 -12.10 -9.98 -16.84
N ILE A 28 -11.08 -9.24 -16.39
CA ILE A 28 -9.65 -9.57 -16.63
C ILE A 28 -9.27 -10.86 -15.88
N GLY A 29 -9.88 -11.14 -14.74
CA GLY A 29 -9.62 -12.34 -13.94
C GLY A 29 -9.09 -12.06 -12.53
N TYR A 30 -8.96 -10.80 -12.13
CA TYR A 30 -8.59 -10.44 -10.77
C TYR A 30 -9.67 -10.85 -9.77
N LYS A 31 -9.25 -11.33 -8.61
CA LYS A 31 -10.13 -11.76 -7.51
C LYS A 31 -9.94 -10.95 -6.24
N PHE A 32 -8.94 -10.09 -6.21
CA PHE A 32 -8.63 -9.22 -5.09
C PHE A 32 -8.42 -7.79 -5.58
N CYS A 33 -8.60 -6.83 -4.69
CA CYS A 33 -8.29 -5.44 -4.98
C CYS A 33 -7.83 -4.69 -3.74
N GLU A 34 -7.00 -3.68 -3.95
CA GLU A 34 -6.82 -2.61 -2.99
C GLU A 34 -7.78 -1.47 -3.33
N VAL A 35 -8.57 -1.04 -2.36
CA VAL A 35 -9.51 0.08 -2.50
C VAL A 35 -8.91 1.37 -1.96
N ARG A 36 -9.40 2.50 -2.49
CA ARG A 36 -8.96 3.84 -2.06
C ARG A 36 -9.68 4.28 -0.80
N ALA A 37 -9.04 5.15 -0.03
CA ALA A 37 -9.71 5.84 1.07
C ALA A 37 -11.02 6.51 0.62
N SER A 38 -11.04 7.14 -0.56
CA SER A 38 -12.22 7.81 -1.11
C SER A 38 -13.36 6.88 -1.51
N ASP A 39 -13.15 5.59 -1.61
CA ASP A 39 -14.22 4.62 -1.85
C ASP A 39 -15.05 4.40 -0.58
N ILE A 40 -14.45 4.61 0.61
CA ILE A 40 -15.08 4.44 1.92
C ILE A 40 -15.40 5.80 2.55
N TRP A 41 -14.42 6.69 2.62
CA TRP A 41 -14.56 8.03 3.20
C TRP A 41 -14.64 9.06 2.08
N VAL A 42 -15.87 9.35 1.64
CA VAL A 42 -16.13 10.32 0.55
C VAL A 42 -15.64 11.71 0.94
N ASP A 43 -15.74 12.03 2.23
CA ASP A 43 -15.14 13.21 2.88
C ASP A 43 -14.82 12.89 4.35
N ASP A 44 -14.14 13.81 5.03
CA ASP A 44 -13.70 13.62 6.42
C ASP A 44 -14.85 13.60 7.45
N SER A 45 -16.09 13.92 7.06
CA SER A 45 -17.28 13.89 7.93
C SER A 45 -17.95 12.51 7.99
N VAL A 46 -17.58 11.59 7.10
CA VAL A 46 -18.14 10.24 6.99
C VAL A 46 -17.38 9.31 7.92
N ASP A 47 -18.10 8.63 8.82
CA ASP A 47 -17.50 7.62 9.73
C ASP A 47 -17.00 6.37 9.00
N GLY A 48 -17.51 6.15 7.79
CA GLY A 48 -17.08 5.07 6.89
C GLY A 48 -17.63 3.68 7.22
N ALA A 49 -18.22 3.44 8.39
CA ALA A 49 -18.60 2.09 8.81
C ALA A 49 -19.63 1.45 7.86
N ASN A 50 -20.77 2.11 7.61
CA ASN A 50 -21.77 1.62 6.68
C ASN A 50 -21.21 1.50 5.26
N ARG A 51 -20.42 2.50 4.85
CA ARG A 51 -19.84 2.49 3.49
C ARG A 51 -18.83 1.38 3.28
N ALA A 52 -18.06 1.00 4.31
CA ALA A 52 -17.14 -0.13 4.25
C ALA A 52 -17.87 -1.46 3.95
N GLU A 53 -19.03 -1.66 4.58
CA GLU A 53 -19.88 -2.83 4.32
C GLU A 53 -20.46 -2.80 2.89
N GLU A 54 -20.96 -1.64 2.42
CA GLU A 54 -21.45 -1.48 1.04
C GLU A 54 -20.34 -1.74 0.01
N VAL A 55 -19.13 -1.21 0.23
CA VAL A 55 -17.96 -1.44 -0.63
C VAL A 55 -17.63 -2.93 -0.72
N ARG A 56 -17.67 -3.63 0.40
CA ARG A 56 -17.50 -5.09 0.43
C ARG A 56 -18.58 -5.80 -0.38
N GLU A 57 -19.86 -5.45 -0.19
CA GLU A 57 -20.98 -6.05 -0.92
C GLU A 57 -20.90 -5.82 -2.42
N ILE A 58 -20.52 -4.62 -2.86
CA ILE A 58 -20.30 -4.31 -4.29
C ILE A 58 -19.23 -5.26 -4.86
N LEU A 59 -18.07 -5.37 -4.20
CA LEU A 59 -16.96 -6.21 -4.66
C LEU A 59 -17.31 -7.71 -4.63
N ASP A 60 -17.99 -8.18 -3.59
CA ASP A 60 -18.49 -9.56 -3.49
C ASP A 60 -19.45 -9.89 -4.66
N GLY A 61 -20.26 -8.93 -5.09
CA GLY A 61 -21.15 -9.07 -6.25
C GLY A 61 -20.41 -9.36 -7.57
N TYR A 62 -19.15 -8.95 -7.67
CA TYR A 62 -18.26 -9.26 -8.81
C TYR A 62 -17.28 -10.42 -8.51
N GLY A 63 -17.45 -11.12 -7.39
CA GLY A 63 -16.57 -12.21 -6.95
C GLY A 63 -15.15 -11.75 -6.58
N MET A 64 -14.99 -10.49 -6.16
CA MET A 64 -13.73 -9.90 -5.72
C MET A 64 -13.72 -9.69 -4.21
N LYS A 65 -12.53 -9.69 -3.62
CA LYS A 65 -12.30 -9.43 -2.19
C LYS A 65 -11.30 -8.30 -2.01
N ILE A 66 -11.43 -7.57 -0.91
CA ILE A 66 -10.49 -6.51 -0.57
C ILE A 66 -9.21 -7.15 0.00
N SER A 67 -8.04 -6.79 -0.56
CA SER A 67 -6.72 -7.23 -0.09
C SER A 67 -6.07 -6.22 0.85
N ALA A 68 -6.35 -4.93 0.64
CA ALA A 68 -5.91 -3.82 1.48
C ALA A 68 -6.81 -2.61 1.24
N VAL A 69 -6.80 -1.69 2.19
CA VAL A 69 -7.43 -0.37 2.06
C VAL A 69 -6.33 0.69 2.16
N GLU A 70 -6.15 1.49 1.11
CA GLU A 70 -5.35 2.71 1.20
C GLU A 70 -6.11 3.71 2.06
N ILE A 71 -5.54 4.16 3.16
CA ILE A 71 -6.25 5.04 4.10
C ILE A 71 -5.69 6.45 4.17
N GLY A 72 -4.62 6.72 3.46
CA GLY A 72 -3.95 8.01 3.35
C GLY A 72 -3.57 8.62 4.70
N ASN A 73 -2.32 9.01 4.84
CA ASN A 73 -1.85 9.72 6.01
C ASN A 73 -0.63 10.58 5.67
N ASP A 74 -0.38 11.59 6.48
CA ASP A 74 0.85 12.34 6.46
C ASP A 74 1.25 12.68 7.90
N PHE A 75 2.17 11.88 8.46
CA PHE A 75 2.69 12.09 9.81
C PHE A 75 3.84 13.10 9.89
N LEU A 76 4.16 13.75 8.77
CA LEU A 76 5.13 14.83 8.72
C LEU A 76 4.41 16.19 8.73
N GLN A 77 3.90 16.57 9.89
CA GLN A 77 3.20 17.83 10.13
C GLN A 77 4.01 18.69 11.11
N ALA A 78 4.33 19.92 10.70
CA ALA A 78 5.11 20.84 11.54
C ALA A 78 4.32 21.33 12.77
N ASP A 79 2.99 21.49 12.64
CA ASP A 79 2.12 21.83 13.76
C ASP A 79 1.73 20.57 14.57
N PRO A 80 1.98 20.53 15.89
CA PRO A 80 1.61 19.40 16.72
C PRO A 80 0.11 19.09 16.75
N SER A 81 -0.77 20.08 16.55
CA SER A 81 -2.22 19.87 16.50
C SER A 81 -2.62 19.17 15.20
N ASP A 82 -1.98 19.51 14.08
CA ASP A 82 -2.20 18.84 12.79
C ASP A 82 -1.68 17.41 12.82
N LEU A 83 -0.50 17.18 13.41
CA LEU A 83 0.01 15.82 13.60
C LEU A 83 -0.94 14.97 14.46
N LYS A 84 -1.44 15.52 15.57
CA LYS A 84 -2.41 14.82 16.40
C LYS A 84 -3.67 14.48 15.61
N MET A 85 -4.20 15.43 14.85
CA MET A 85 -5.39 15.22 14.00
C MET A 85 -5.15 14.11 12.96
N GLN A 86 -3.98 14.08 12.33
CA GLN A 86 -3.60 13.01 11.37
C GLN A 86 -3.57 11.65 12.05
N ILE A 87 -2.97 11.53 13.23
CA ILE A 87 -2.91 10.27 14.00
C ILE A 87 -4.31 9.83 14.44
N ASP A 88 -5.10 10.72 15.02
CA ASP A 88 -6.46 10.41 15.47
C ASP A 88 -7.32 9.91 14.29
N ARG A 89 -7.31 10.63 13.17
CA ARG A 89 -8.04 10.24 11.96
C ARG A 89 -7.58 8.88 11.43
N TYR A 90 -6.28 8.65 11.41
CA TYR A 90 -5.71 7.37 10.98
C TYR A 90 -6.20 6.22 11.85
N CYS A 91 -6.14 6.39 13.17
CA CYS A 91 -6.62 5.40 14.14
C CYS A 91 -8.12 5.11 13.98
N GLU A 92 -8.95 6.16 13.78
CA GLU A 92 -10.39 5.97 13.56
C GLU A 92 -10.66 5.21 12.25
N ARG A 93 -9.95 5.51 11.18
CA ARG A 93 -10.05 4.77 9.92
C ARG A 93 -9.64 3.31 10.09
N CYS A 94 -8.59 3.01 10.85
CA CYS A 94 -8.17 1.65 11.14
C CYS A 94 -9.25 0.80 11.83
N LYS A 95 -10.14 1.41 12.64
CA LYS A 95 -11.27 0.71 13.28
C LYS A 95 -12.32 0.24 12.27
N VAL A 96 -12.41 0.89 11.12
CA VAL A 96 -13.38 0.58 10.07
C VAL A 96 -12.88 -0.54 9.14
N ILE A 97 -11.58 -0.71 9.00
CA ILE A 97 -10.98 -1.69 8.07
C ILE A 97 -11.57 -3.10 8.21
N PRO A 98 -11.74 -3.69 9.40
CA PRO A 98 -12.30 -5.04 9.52
C PRO A 98 -13.70 -5.22 8.94
N LEU A 99 -14.50 -4.15 8.84
CA LEU A 99 -15.85 -4.18 8.26
C LEU A 99 -15.82 -4.44 6.75
N THR A 100 -14.69 -4.13 6.10
CA THR A 100 -14.47 -4.44 4.68
C THR A 100 -14.19 -5.93 4.42
N GLY A 101 -14.02 -6.73 5.47
CA GLY A 101 -13.56 -8.13 5.36
C GLY A 101 -12.05 -8.27 5.16
N CYS A 102 -11.30 -7.17 5.26
CA CYS A 102 -9.85 -7.09 5.21
C CYS A 102 -9.29 -6.67 6.57
N ASP A 103 -8.03 -6.94 6.84
CA ASP A 103 -7.33 -6.50 8.05
C ASP A 103 -6.11 -5.62 7.75
N ILE A 104 -5.90 -5.21 6.50
CA ILE A 104 -4.72 -4.46 6.06
C ILE A 104 -5.08 -3.03 5.70
N ALA A 105 -4.48 -2.08 6.43
CA ALA A 105 -4.47 -0.66 6.12
C ALA A 105 -3.13 -0.32 5.43
N ARG A 106 -3.14 0.07 4.16
CA ARG A 106 -1.92 0.58 3.50
C ARG A 106 -1.68 2.02 3.91
N SER A 107 -0.45 2.32 4.31
CA SER A 107 -0.02 3.62 4.82
C SER A 107 1.13 4.19 4.02
N ASP A 108 1.07 5.47 3.70
CA ASP A 108 2.19 6.21 3.08
C ASP A 108 3.24 6.70 4.10
N GLY A 109 2.92 6.67 5.40
CA GLY A 109 3.77 7.17 6.47
C GLY A 109 3.78 8.70 6.55
N GLY A 110 4.46 9.37 5.63
CA GLY A 110 4.51 10.83 5.59
C GLY A 110 4.92 11.37 4.23
N TRP A 111 4.31 12.48 3.84
CA TRP A 111 4.58 13.15 2.56
C TRP A 111 5.41 14.42 2.70
N ASN A 112 5.33 15.09 3.87
CA ASN A 112 5.89 16.43 4.07
C ASN A 112 5.46 17.40 2.96
N ARG A 113 4.17 17.39 2.63
CA ARG A 113 3.59 18.10 1.45
C ARG A 113 3.91 19.57 1.40
N ASN A 114 4.07 20.20 2.56
CA ASN A 114 4.35 21.63 2.68
C ASN A 114 5.84 21.94 2.85
N ASP A 115 6.71 20.94 2.78
CA ASP A 115 8.16 21.05 2.99
C ASP A 115 8.54 21.80 4.30
N GLN A 116 7.71 21.63 5.33
CA GLN A 116 7.84 22.35 6.60
C GLN A 116 8.60 21.56 7.67
N VAL A 117 8.71 20.26 7.50
CA VAL A 117 9.39 19.39 8.47
C VAL A 117 10.82 19.11 8.00
N PRO A 118 11.85 19.53 8.78
CA PRO A 118 13.23 19.22 8.47
C PRO A 118 13.48 17.70 8.40
N LYS A 119 14.32 17.27 7.47
CA LYS A 119 14.56 15.84 7.19
C LYS A 119 15.07 15.05 8.41
N ASP A 120 15.84 15.68 9.27
CA ASP A 120 16.37 15.09 10.51
C ASP A 120 15.32 14.80 11.58
N GLN A 121 14.08 15.32 11.41
CA GLN A 121 12.93 15.05 12.28
C GLN A 121 12.00 13.95 11.75
N TRP A 122 12.07 13.58 10.47
CA TRP A 122 11.14 12.64 9.84
C TRP A 122 11.08 11.30 10.57
N ASP A 123 12.23 10.74 10.88
CA ASP A 123 12.35 9.45 11.55
C ASP A 123 11.67 9.44 12.92
N SER A 124 11.97 10.43 13.77
CA SER A 124 11.39 10.51 15.12
C SER A 124 9.89 10.76 15.11
N MET A 125 9.40 11.57 14.17
CA MET A 125 7.97 11.87 14.04
C MET A 125 7.18 10.65 13.57
N MET A 126 7.66 9.95 12.55
CA MET A 126 7.01 8.72 12.08
C MET A 126 7.06 7.61 13.12
N LEU A 127 8.17 7.45 13.83
CA LEU A 127 8.29 6.48 14.92
C LEU A 127 7.26 6.75 16.04
N ASP A 128 7.15 8.00 16.48
CA ASP A 128 6.18 8.38 17.51
C ASP A 128 4.74 8.15 17.04
N ALA A 129 4.42 8.54 15.81
CA ALA A 129 3.09 8.35 15.23
C ALA A 129 2.70 6.88 15.13
N PHE A 130 3.57 6.01 14.59
CA PHE A 130 3.27 4.59 14.47
C PHE A 130 3.20 3.88 15.85
N LYS A 131 3.99 4.29 16.83
CA LYS A 131 3.86 3.78 18.20
C LYS A 131 2.50 4.13 18.81
N ARG A 132 2.01 5.35 18.60
CA ARG A 132 0.66 5.74 19.06
C ARG A 132 -0.45 4.96 18.36
N CYS A 133 -0.27 4.64 17.09
CA CYS A 133 -1.22 3.82 16.35
C CYS A 133 -1.21 2.36 16.83
N ALA A 134 -0.07 1.82 17.24
CA ALA A 134 0.09 0.41 17.56
C ALA A 134 -0.89 -0.08 18.63
N ASP A 135 -1.13 0.71 19.67
CA ASP A 135 -2.07 0.34 20.75
C ASP A 135 -3.51 0.16 20.22
N VAL A 136 -3.96 1.07 19.35
CA VAL A 136 -5.31 0.97 18.72
C VAL A 136 -5.38 -0.24 17.79
N LEU A 137 -4.31 -0.56 17.10
CA LEU A 137 -4.26 -1.68 16.17
C LEU A 137 -4.34 -3.04 16.87
N GLU A 138 -3.81 -3.15 18.08
CA GLU A 138 -3.96 -4.36 18.89
C GLU A 138 -5.44 -4.63 19.24
N GLU A 139 -6.20 -3.58 19.53
CA GLU A 139 -7.63 -3.70 19.85
C GLU A 139 -8.49 -4.05 18.63
N THR A 140 -8.16 -3.50 17.45
CA THR A 140 -8.98 -3.67 16.24
C THR A 140 -8.61 -4.90 15.42
N GLY A 141 -7.43 -5.44 15.60
CA GLY A 141 -6.90 -6.51 14.76
C GLY A 141 -6.36 -6.03 13.41
N THR A 142 -6.44 -4.74 13.09
CA THR A 142 -5.90 -4.16 11.86
C THR A 142 -4.37 -4.20 11.86
N ARG A 143 -3.79 -4.46 10.70
CA ARG A 143 -2.35 -4.41 10.44
C ARG A 143 -2.03 -3.26 9.52
N ILE A 144 -0.98 -2.53 9.79
CA ILE A 144 -0.47 -1.47 8.91
C ILE A 144 0.58 -2.05 7.97
N ALA A 145 0.36 -1.90 6.68
CA ALA A 145 1.34 -2.16 5.64
C ALA A 145 1.94 -0.82 5.17
N LEU A 146 3.14 -0.48 5.69
CA LEU A 146 3.85 0.76 5.33
C LEU A 146 4.44 0.64 3.93
N ASP A 147 4.01 1.51 3.04
CA ASP A 147 4.46 1.56 1.66
C ASP A 147 5.84 2.24 1.54
N ASN A 148 6.70 1.72 0.70
CA ASN A 148 7.90 2.41 0.25
C ASN A 148 7.51 3.43 -0.83
N HIS A 149 7.01 4.59 -0.39
CA HIS A 149 6.37 5.57 -1.27
C HIS A 149 7.07 6.93 -1.25
N GLY A 150 7.01 7.65 -2.38
CA GLY A 150 7.50 9.02 -2.49
C GLY A 150 8.98 9.16 -2.11
N VAL A 151 9.30 10.17 -1.30
CA VAL A 151 10.69 10.50 -0.90
C VAL A 151 11.00 10.21 0.57
N THR A 152 9.99 9.88 1.36
CA THR A 152 10.12 9.81 2.82
C THR A 152 10.29 8.38 3.33
N THR A 153 9.71 7.40 2.67
CA THR A 153 9.67 5.99 3.11
C THR A 153 10.40 5.04 2.15
N ASN A 154 11.05 5.55 1.12
CA ASN A 154 11.70 4.77 0.05
C ASN A 154 13.15 4.35 0.39
N ASP A 155 13.33 3.74 1.58
CA ASP A 155 14.61 3.16 1.99
C ASP A 155 14.35 1.91 2.83
N GLY A 156 14.79 0.74 2.35
CA GLY A 156 14.48 -0.54 2.98
C GLY A 156 15.17 -0.74 4.34
N ASP A 157 16.37 -0.18 4.55
CA ASP A 157 17.04 -0.25 5.86
C ASP A 157 16.31 0.61 6.89
N TRP A 158 15.87 1.78 6.46
CA TRP A 158 15.08 2.66 7.31
C TRP A 158 13.72 2.03 7.67
N GLN A 159 13.02 1.43 6.69
CA GLN A 159 11.73 0.76 6.97
C GLN A 159 11.91 -0.39 7.97
N LEU A 160 12.93 -1.24 7.79
CA LEU A 160 13.22 -2.32 8.74
C LEU A 160 13.49 -1.77 10.14
N SER A 161 14.36 -0.75 10.23
CA SER A 161 14.67 -0.10 11.50
C SER A 161 13.44 0.51 12.18
N LEU A 162 12.53 1.13 11.41
CA LEU A 162 11.29 1.68 11.95
C LEU A 162 10.40 0.58 12.53
N ILE A 163 10.18 -0.51 11.79
CA ILE A 163 9.36 -1.65 12.22
C ILE A 163 9.92 -2.26 13.52
N GLU A 164 11.22 -2.50 13.58
CA GLU A 164 11.87 -3.05 14.76
C GLU A 164 11.74 -2.12 15.99
N ARG A 165 11.87 -0.81 15.82
CA ARG A 165 11.77 0.18 16.90
C ARG A 165 10.33 0.46 17.35
N VAL A 166 9.35 0.32 16.46
CA VAL A 166 7.93 0.34 16.85
C VAL A 166 7.62 -0.90 17.68
N GLY A 167 8.17 -2.07 17.30
CA GLY A 167 8.11 -3.28 18.09
C GLY A 167 6.73 -3.93 18.18
N SER A 168 5.79 -3.57 17.28
CA SER A 168 4.46 -4.17 17.20
C SER A 168 4.37 -5.12 16.00
N ASN A 169 3.72 -6.26 16.18
CA ASN A 169 3.41 -7.20 15.10
C ASN A 169 2.29 -6.69 14.18
N ARG A 170 1.75 -5.51 14.45
CA ARG A 170 0.72 -4.85 13.64
C ARG A 170 1.30 -3.90 12.59
N LEU A 171 2.60 -3.61 12.64
CA LEU A 171 3.29 -2.83 11.62
C LEU A 171 4.20 -3.73 10.79
N GLY A 172 4.01 -3.70 9.48
CA GLY A 172 4.83 -4.38 8.49
C GLY A 172 4.93 -3.56 7.22
N VAL A 173 5.20 -4.20 6.11
CA VAL A 173 5.49 -3.55 4.82
C VAL A 173 4.38 -3.82 3.81
N ASN A 174 3.98 -2.78 3.08
CA ASN A 174 3.52 -2.91 1.71
C ASN A 174 4.76 -2.85 0.82
N LEU A 175 5.12 -3.95 0.17
CA LEU A 175 6.29 -4.00 -0.67
C LEU A 175 5.90 -3.62 -2.11
N ASP A 176 6.12 -2.35 -2.49
CA ASP A 176 6.08 -1.95 -3.90
C ASP A 176 7.41 -2.32 -4.56
N THR A 177 7.33 -3.12 -5.60
CA THR A 177 8.54 -3.67 -6.22
C THR A 177 9.30 -2.66 -7.09
N MET A 178 8.69 -1.56 -7.51
CA MET A 178 9.33 -0.57 -8.38
C MET A 178 9.71 0.73 -7.66
N ASN A 179 9.05 1.08 -6.56
CA ASN A 179 9.21 2.39 -5.94
C ASN A 179 10.63 2.68 -5.44
N TYR A 180 11.38 1.69 -4.96
CA TYR A 180 12.80 1.87 -4.65
C TYR A 180 13.62 2.26 -5.88
N ARG A 181 13.35 1.64 -7.03
CA ARG A 181 14.04 1.97 -8.28
C ARG A 181 13.63 3.35 -8.79
N TRP A 182 12.33 3.65 -8.72
CA TRP A 182 11.82 4.98 -9.01
C TRP A 182 12.52 6.05 -8.17
N PHE A 183 12.75 5.80 -6.89
CA PHE A 183 13.46 6.73 -6.00
C PHE A 183 14.93 6.94 -6.41
N GLY A 184 15.56 5.95 -7.02
CA GLY A 184 16.93 6.04 -7.54
C GLY A 184 17.92 5.04 -6.94
N HIS A 185 17.45 4.04 -6.17
CA HIS A 185 18.31 2.97 -5.70
C HIS A 185 18.79 2.08 -6.84
N GLU A 186 20.01 1.55 -6.71
CA GLU A 186 20.56 0.56 -7.63
C GLU A 186 19.87 -0.79 -7.46
N LEU A 187 19.70 -1.56 -8.55
CA LEU A 187 19.00 -2.84 -8.54
C LEU A 187 19.55 -3.84 -7.50
N SER A 188 20.87 -3.86 -7.28
CA SER A 188 21.49 -4.71 -6.25
C SER A 188 21.10 -4.32 -4.81
N SER A 189 20.91 -3.02 -4.55
CA SER A 189 20.42 -2.55 -3.26
C SER A 189 18.95 -2.92 -3.06
N ILE A 190 18.17 -2.84 -4.13
CA ILE A 190 16.75 -3.18 -4.13
C ILE A 190 16.55 -4.69 -3.85
N ASP A 191 17.31 -5.56 -4.51
CA ASP A 191 17.27 -7.00 -4.24
C ASP A 191 17.58 -7.32 -2.76
N ARG A 192 18.51 -6.57 -2.14
CA ARG A 192 18.79 -6.68 -0.71
C ARG A 192 17.63 -6.18 0.14
N PHE A 193 16.99 -5.06 -0.22
CA PHE A 193 15.81 -4.56 0.49
C PHE A 193 14.68 -5.59 0.49
N TYR A 194 14.40 -6.21 -0.64
CA TYR A 194 13.40 -7.30 -0.70
C TYR A 194 13.75 -8.44 0.25
N GLN A 195 15.02 -8.83 0.30
CA GLN A 195 15.48 -9.93 1.16
C GLN A 195 15.28 -9.62 2.65
N ILE A 196 15.67 -8.42 3.11
CA ILE A 196 15.57 -8.07 4.54
C ILE A 196 14.14 -7.78 4.97
N LEU A 197 13.28 -7.30 4.06
CA LEU A 197 11.90 -6.93 4.35
C LEU A 197 10.90 -8.07 4.15
N ALA A 198 11.23 -9.10 3.37
CA ALA A 198 10.31 -10.21 3.08
C ALA A 198 9.60 -10.79 4.31
N PRO A 199 10.26 -11.00 5.48
CA PRO A 199 9.60 -11.51 6.68
C PRO A 199 8.54 -10.58 7.28
N HIS A 200 8.55 -9.30 6.90
CA HIS A 200 7.69 -8.25 7.42
C HIS A 200 6.59 -7.82 6.43
N VAL A 201 6.49 -8.47 5.27
CA VAL A 201 5.53 -8.08 4.22
C VAL A 201 4.13 -8.56 4.58
N PHE A 202 3.20 -7.61 4.65
CA PHE A 202 1.77 -7.85 4.84
C PHE A 202 0.98 -7.72 3.54
N HIS A 203 1.43 -6.85 2.64
CA HIS A 203 0.84 -6.61 1.34
C HIS A 203 1.93 -6.35 0.30
N VAL A 204 1.61 -6.52 -0.98
CA VAL A 204 2.58 -6.29 -2.05
C VAL A 204 1.93 -5.58 -3.23
N HIS A 205 2.62 -4.57 -3.74
CA HIS A 205 2.36 -4.00 -5.06
C HIS A 205 3.37 -4.59 -6.04
N MET A 206 2.85 -5.41 -6.95
CA MET A 206 3.61 -5.92 -8.07
C MET A 206 3.61 -4.86 -9.16
N LYS A 207 4.73 -4.17 -9.31
CA LYS A 207 4.93 -3.05 -10.20
C LYS A 207 6.24 -3.22 -10.94
N ASP A 208 6.28 -2.88 -12.22
CA ASP A 208 7.47 -2.98 -13.04
C ASP A 208 7.63 -1.75 -13.92
N GLY A 209 8.84 -1.53 -14.37
CA GLY A 209 9.20 -0.39 -15.19
C GLY A 209 10.71 -0.26 -15.32
N ALA A 210 11.14 0.87 -15.85
CA ALA A 210 12.56 1.17 -16.01
C ALA A 210 12.86 2.64 -15.68
N GLY A 211 14.09 2.90 -15.24
CA GLY A 211 14.56 4.23 -14.89
C GLY A 211 14.09 4.72 -13.53
N SER A 212 14.37 5.97 -13.23
CA SER A 212 14.02 6.60 -11.96
C SER A 212 13.49 8.01 -12.17
N ARG A 213 12.56 8.46 -11.32
CA ARG A 213 12.00 9.81 -11.31
C ARG A 213 11.62 10.31 -12.71
N GLU A 214 12.30 11.34 -13.22
CA GLU A 214 12.01 11.99 -14.51
C GLU A 214 12.16 11.07 -15.72
N ASN A 215 12.97 10.02 -15.59
CA ASN A 215 13.20 9.04 -16.66
C ASN A 215 12.39 7.75 -16.47
N TYR A 216 11.53 7.71 -15.46
CA TYR A 216 10.71 6.54 -15.16
C TYR A 216 9.71 6.24 -16.29
N LYS A 217 9.60 4.97 -16.62
CA LYS A 217 8.61 4.44 -17.58
C LYS A 217 8.04 3.16 -16.98
N GLY A 218 6.76 3.19 -16.63
CA GLY A 218 6.04 1.99 -16.20
C GLY A 218 5.90 0.98 -17.35
N ALA A 219 5.91 -0.30 -16.99
CA ALA A 219 5.79 -1.42 -17.92
C ALA A 219 4.89 -2.53 -17.34
N GLU A 220 4.42 -3.42 -18.21
CA GLU A 220 3.76 -4.64 -17.78
C GLU A 220 4.71 -5.52 -16.97
N LEU A 221 4.18 -6.32 -16.04
CA LEU A 221 4.98 -7.18 -15.17
C LEU A 221 5.88 -8.13 -15.97
N GLY A 222 7.17 -8.05 -15.73
CA GLY A 222 8.20 -8.81 -16.45
C GLY A 222 8.74 -8.16 -17.72
N ALA A 223 8.24 -6.96 -18.09
CA ALA A 223 8.73 -6.19 -19.23
C ALA A 223 9.67 -5.04 -18.82
N GLY A 224 9.79 -4.75 -17.52
CA GLY A 224 10.70 -3.75 -16.97
C GLY A 224 12.05 -4.33 -16.54
N GLU A 225 12.72 -3.63 -15.61
CA GLU A 225 14.06 -4.01 -15.14
C GLU A 225 14.07 -4.68 -13.76
N ILE A 226 12.88 -4.80 -13.11
CA ILE A 226 12.77 -5.38 -11.77
C ILE A 226 12.83 -6.91 -11.80
N ASN A 227 13.62 -7.49 -10.90
CA ASN A 227 13.72 -8.93 -10.74
C ASN A 227 12.51 -9.51 -9.97
N LEU A 228 11.32 -9.44 -10.59
CA LEU A 228 10.07 -9.92 -9.98
C LEU A 228 10.11 -11.39 -9.60
N LYS A 229 10.87 -12.23 -10.33
CA LYS A 229 11.04 -13.65 -9.99
C LYS A 229 11.73 -13.82 -8.64
N ASN A 230 12.73 -12.98 -8.34
CA ASN A 230 13.38 -12.97 -7.03
C ASN A 230 12.39 -12.58 -5.92
N VAL A 231 11.61 -11.52 -6.14
CA VAL A 231 10.57 -11.10 -5.16
C VAL A 231 9.58 -12.23 -4.88
N VAL A 232 9.06 -12.86 -5.92
CA VAL A 232 8.10 -13.98 -5.78
C VAL A 232 8.73 -15.16 -5.03
N SER A 233 10.01 -15.48 -5.29
CA SER A 233 10.72 -16.53 -4.57
C SER A 233 10.87 -16.20 -3.10
N LEU A 234 11.40 -15.01 -2.78
CA LEU A 234 11.62 -14.57 -1.40
C LEU A 234 10.32 -14.56 -0.58
N LEU A 235 9.25 -14.04 -1.14
CA LEU A 235 7.95 -13.99 -0.45
C LEU A 235 7.34 -15.38 -0.25
N LYS A 236 7.49 -16.28 -1.20
CA LYS A 236 7.07 -17.69 -1.03
C LYS A 236 7.89 -18.41 0.04
N ASP A 237 9.19 -18.18 0.09
CA ASP A 237 10.10 -18.81 1.05
C ASP A 237 9.78 -18.40 2.50
N VAL A 238 9.29 -17.20 2.73
CA VAL A 238 8.81 -16.74 4.05
C VAL A 238 7.33 -17.07 4.30
N GLY A 239 6.65 -17.75 3.37
CA GLY A 239 5.25 -18.15 3.53
C GLY A 239 4.23 -17.03 3.34
N TYR A 240 4.54 -16.01 2.52
CA TYR A 240 3.57 -14.97 2.17
C TYR A 240 2.33 -15.58 1.52
N TYR A 241 1.16 -15.25 2.05
CA TYR A 241 -0.14 -15.78 1.61
C TYR A 241 -1.14 -14.68 1.22
N GLY A 242 -0.72 -13.42 1.21
CA GLY A 242 -1.49 -12.25 0.78
C GLY A 242 -1.78 -12.23 -0.72
N ALA A 243 -2.43 -11.17 -1.16
CA ALA A 243 -2.68 -10.95 -2.57
C ALA A 243 -1.43 -10.43 -3.29
N TRP A 244 -1.28 -10.81 -4.56
CA TRP A 244 -0.31 -10.26 -5.50
C TRP A 244 -1.02 -9.16 -6.27
N THR A 245 -0.91 -7.93 -5.80
CA THR A 245 -1.69 -6.79 -6.29
C THR A 245 -0.92 -6.06 -7.38
N ALA A 246 -1.40 -6.14 -8.62
CA ALA A 246 -0.81 -5.42 -9.73
C ALA A 246 -1.03 -3.91 -9.59
N GLU A 247 0.05 -3.14 -9.76
CA GLU A 247 0.05 -1.70 -9.90
C GLU A 247 0.74 -1.35 -11.21
N TYR A 248 -0.04 -1.04 -12.24
CA TYR A 248 0.47 -0.72 -13.55
C TYR A 248 0.46 0.79 -13.78
N GLU A 249 1.61 1.35 -14.14
CA GLU A 249 1.80 2.78 -14.44
C GLU A 249 2.32 3.01 -15.87
N GLY A 250 2.11 2.06 -16.75
CA GLY A 250 2.48 2.18 -18.16
C GLY A 250 1.43 2.97 -18.97
N PRO A 251 1.58 3.00 -20.31
CA PRO A 251 0.66 3.71 -21.19
C PRO A 251 -0.80 3.29 -20.98
N GLU A 252 -1.71 4.28 -20.89
CA GLU A 252 -3.15 4.12 -20.72
C GLU A 252 -3.57 3.36 -19.45
N ALA A 253 -2.72 3.31 -18.42
CA ALA A 253 -3.02 2.69 -17.14
C ALA A 253 -4.32 3.23 -16.53
N GLU A 254 -4.56 4.53 -16.65
CA GLU A 254 -5.76 5.22 -16.17
C GLU A 254 -7.07 4.71 -16.81
N LYS A 255 -7.00 3.99 -17.92
CA LYS A 255 -8.12 3.33 -18.60
C LYS A 255 -8.24 1.84 -18.27
N GLY A 256 -7.39 1.33 -17.37
CA GLY A 256 -7.29 -0.09 -17.08
C GLY A 256 -6.67 -0.92 -18.21
N VAL A 257 -6.03 -0.27 -19.19
CA VAL A 257 -5.29 -0.95 -20.27
C VAL A 257 -3.94 -1.43 -19.73
N GLY A 258 -3.50 -2.58 -20.19
CA GLY A 258 -2.24 -3.19 -19.77
C GLY A 258 -2.37 -4.15 -18.57
N TYR A 259 -3.42 -4.01 -17.76
CA TYR A 259 -3.65 -4.92 -16.63
C TYR A 259 -3.93 -6.37 -17.06
N GLU A 260 -4.42 -6.60 -18.28
CA GLU A 260 -4.57 -7.96 -18.83
C GLU A 260 -3.23 -8.69 -19.05
N LYS A 261 -2.12 -7.95 -19.04
CA LYS A 261 -0.77 -8.48 -19.24
C LYS A 261 0.03 -8.56 -17.91
N CYS A 262 -0.54 -7.99 -16.85
CA CYS A 262 0.01 -8.07 -15.52
C CYS A 262 -0.56 -9.27 -14.78
#